data_542309512933d804fd3a63c0fe076e53
#
_entry.id   542309512933d804fd3a63c0fe076e53
#
_cell.length_a   1.000
_cell.length_b   1.000
_cell.length_c   1.000
_cell.angle_alpha   90.00
_cell.angle_beta   90.00
_cell.angle_gamma   90.00
#
_symmetry.space_group_name_H-M   'P 1'
#
loop_
_entity.id
_entity.type
_entity.pdbx_description
1 polymer ?
#
loop_
_entity_poly.entity_id
_entity_poly.type
_entity_poly.pdbx_seq_one_letter_code
_entity_poly.pdbx_strand_id
1 'polypeptide(L)'
;MKDWFFRYFARILAVLGCSTLVTACYGVPYETYQVKISGKVLDSVTGKPVKGIQIKLTPGSGSYQGTGSVSGVHPLSGSSTVISGMDGNFSETIYSEMMEPDGVLIECLDIDGAANGSYLPKTQIFRYGNTADVELRLELDNE
;
A
#
# COMPACT_ATOMS: atom_id res chain seq x y z
N MET A 1 -11.91 -19.34 61.26
CA MET A 1 -11.70 -18.04 60.57
C MET A 1 -10.61 -18.11 59.46
N LYS A 2 -9.61 -18.96 59.54
CA LYS A 2 -8.55 -19.07 58.52
C LYS A 2 -9.05 -19.61 57.16
N ASP A 3 -9.94 -20.58 57.15
CA ASP A 3 -10.37 -21.28 55.92
C ASP A 3 -11.29 -20.43 55.05
N TRP A 4 -12.03 -19.49 55.62
CA TRP A 4 -12.89 -18.59 54.88
C TRP A 4 -12.05 -17.55 54.06
N PHE A 5 -10.97 -17.04 54.65
CA PHE A 5 -10.05 -16.11 54.01
C PHE A 5 -9.33 -16.74 52.81
N PHE A 6 -8.86 -17.99 52.94
CA PHE A 6 -8.21 -18.71 51.88
C PHE A 6 -9.15 -19.00 50.69
N ARG A 7 -10.41 -19.29 50.95
CA ARG A 7 -11.41 -19.50 49.92
C ARG A 7 -11.75 -18.24 49.15
N TYR A 8 -11.80 -17.10 49.80
CA TYR A 8 -12.01 -15.81 49.17
C TYR A 8 -10.79 -15.37 48.36
N PHE A 9 -9.61 -15.54 48.91
CA PHE A 9 -8.35 -15.19 48.24
C PHE A 9 -8.12 -16.03 46.97
N ALA A 10 -8.39 -17.33 47.01
CA ALA A 10 -8.32 -18.21 45.86
C ALA A 10 -9.29 -17.83 44.74
N ARG A 11 -10.49 -17.35 45.08
CA ARG A 11 -11.47 -16.85 44.11
C ARG A 11 -11.03 -15.56 43.45
N ILE A 12 -10.45 -14.65 44.19
CA ILE A 12 -9.93 -13.37 43.67
C ILE A 12 -8.73 -13.66 42.72
N LEU A 13 -7.83 -14.57 43.09
CA LEU A 13 -6.72 -14.94 42.27
C LEU A 13 -7.18 -15.63 40.94
N ALA A 14 -8.21 -16.47 41.04
CA ALA A 14 -8.76 -17.13 39.85
C ALA A 14 -9.39 -16.13 38.85
N VAL A 15 -10.08 -15.11 39.37
CA VAL A 15 -10.66 -14.05 38.52
C VAL A 15 -9.58 -13.15 37.94
N LEU A 16 -8.57 -12.76 38.70
CA LEU A 16 -7.44 -11.97 38.20
C LEU A 16 -6.58 -12.76 37.19
N GLY A 17 -6.35 -14.05 37.45
CA GLY A 17 -5.62 -14.92 36.52
C GLY A 17 -6.36 -15.16 35.20
N CYS A 18 -7.69 -15.27 35.26
CA CYS A 18 -8.50 -15.45 34.05
C CYS A 18 -8.53 -14.19 33.18
N SER A 19 -8.54 -13.01 33.78
CA SER A 19 -8.52 -11.75 33.02
C SER A 19 -7.21 -11.52 32.27
N THR A 20 -6.08 -11.93 32.84
CA THR A 20 -4.77 -11.83 32.15
C THR A 20 -4.62 -12.83 31.02
N LEU A 21 -5.21 -14.02 31.15
CA LEU A 21 -5.18 -15.03 30.07
C LEU A 21 -6.05 -14.64 28.88
N VAL A 22 -7.19 -13.98 29.12
CA VAL A 22 -8.04 -13.49 28.02
C VAL A 22 -7.35 -12.39 27.22
N THR A 23 -6.62 -11.48 27.89
CA THR A 23 -5.86 -10.42 27.19
C THR A 23 -4.71 -10.99 26.36
N ALA A 24 -4.09 -12.09 26.78
CA ALA A 24 -3.02 -12.74 26.02
C ALA A 24 -3.52 -13.53 24.80
N CYS A 25 -4.81 -13.91 24.78
CA CYS A 25 -5.42 -14.61 23.63
C CYS A 25 -6.00 -13.64 22.57
N TYR A 26 -6.31 -12.41 22.96
CA TYR A 26 -6.64 -11.37 22.00
C TYR A 26 -5.32 -10.80 21.48
N GLY A 27 -4.92 -11.23 20.28
CA GLY A 27 -3.72 -10.74 19.62
C GLY A 27 -3.65 -9.22 19.65
N VAL A 28 -2.44 -8.70 19.65
CA VAL A 28 -2.20 -7.24 19.56
C VAL A 28 -2.99 -6.73 18.33
N PRO A 29 -3.85 -5.70 18.47
CA PRO A 29 -4.54 -5.14 17.31
C PRO A 29 -3.48 -4.72 16.29
N TYR A 30 -3.54 -5.29 15.09
CA TYR A 30 -2.67 -4.88 14.00
C TYR A 30 -3.01 -3.46 13.62
N GLU A 31 -2.00 -2.59 13.62
CA GLU A 31 -2.16 -1.26 13.06
C GLU A 31 -2.23 -1.40 11.53
N THR A 32 -3.30 -0.87 10.95
CA THR A 32 -3.47 -0.82 9.51
C THR A 32 -3.21 0.60 9.05
N TYR A 33 -2.18 0.77 8.26
CA TYR A 33 -1.85 2.05 7.66
C TYR A 33 -2.59 2.20 6.33
N GLN A 34 -3.17 3.38 6.10
CA GLN A 34 -3.90 3.70 4.88
C GLN A 34 -3.22 4.88 4.20
N VAL A 35 -2.88 4.71 2.93
CA VAL A 35 -2.32 5.80 2.13
C VAL A 35 -3.13 5.94 0.85
N LYS A 36 -3.67 7.14 0.63
CA LYS A 36 -4.35 7.49 -0.61
C LYS A 36 -3.33 8.03 -1.60
N ILE A 37 -3.28 7.40 -2.77
CA ILE A 37 -2.43 7.82 -3.89
C ILE A 37 -3.34 8.26 -5.01
N SER A 38 -3.13 9.48 -5.50
CA SER A 38 -3.79 10.01 -6.68
C SER A 38 -2.74 10.48 -7.67
N GLY A 39 -3.13 10.58 -8.94
CA GLY A 39 -2.19 11.05 -9.93
C GLY A 39 -2.80 11.09 -11.32
N LYS A 40 -1.93 11.39 -12.29
CA LYS A 40 -2.31 11.52 -13.69
C LYS A 40 -1.32 10.78 -14.59
N VAL A 41 -1.88 10.06 -15.55
CA VAL A 41 -1.11 9.41 -16.62
C VAL A 41 -1.13 10.28 -17.84
N LEU A 42 0.07 10.62 -18.34
CA LEU A 42 0.27 11.48 -19.50
C LEU A 42 1.18 10.77 -20.51
N ASP A 43 0.92 11.03 -21.78
CA ASP A 43 1.86 10.73 -22.86
C ASP A 43 3.11 11.60 -22.72
N SER A 44 4.29 11.02 -22.81
CA SER A 44 5.57 11.70 -22.56
C SER A 44 5.89 12.76 -23.59
N VAL A 45 5.40 12.59 -24.83
CA VAL A 45 5.72 13.48 -25.98
C VAL A 45 4.68 14.58 -26.10
N THR A 46 3.41 14.21 -26.07
CA THR A 46 2.30 15.17 -26.32
C THR A 46 1.77 15.83 -25.07
N GLY A 47 2.05 15.28 -23.89
CA GLY A 47 1.48 15.71 -22.60
C GLY A 47 -0.04 15.48 -22.49
N LYS A 48 -0.64 14.74 -23.41
CA LYS A 48 -2.06 14.40 -23.36
C LYS A 48 -2.35 13.33 -22.33
N PRO A 49 -3.54 13.36 -21.71
CA PRO A 49 -3.94 12.32 -20.78
C PRO A 49 -4.13 10.97 -21.50
N VAL A 50 -3.71 9.89 -20.84
CA VAL A 50 -3.81 8.52 -21.34
C VAL A 50 -4.78 7.76 -20.45
N LYS A 51 -5.81 7.17 -21.07
CA LYS A 51 -6.77 6.28 -20.40
C LYS A 51 -6.39 4.82 -20.61
N GLY A 52 -6.99 3.92 -19.82
CA GLY A 52 -6.86 2.48 -20.02
C GLY A 52 -5.55 1.87 -19.49
N ILE A 53 -4.72 2.66 -18.85
CA ILE A 53 -3.49 2.16 -18.24
C ILE A 53 -3.81 1.52 -16.89
N GLN A 54 -3.43 0.26 -16.74
CA GLN A 54 -3.48 -0.44 -15.47
C GLN A 54 -2.30 0.01 -14.61
N ILE A 55 -2.62 0.47 -13.40
CA ILE A 55 -1.65 0.98 -12.44
C ILE A 55 -1.74 0.08 -11.21
N LYS A 56 -0.69 -0.70 -10.98
CA LYS A 56 -0.56 -1.51 -9.77
C LYS A 56 0.29 -0.77 -8.76
N LEU A 57 -0.25 -0.61 -7.57
CA LEU A 57 0.37 0.08 -6.44
C LEU A 57 0.74 -0.96 -5.39
N THR A 58 2.02 -1.07 -5.08
CA THR A 58 2.51 -1.99 -4.06
C THR A 58 3.22 -1.19 -2.98
N PRO A 59 2.69 -1.16 -1.74
CA PRO A 59 3.37 -0.49 -0.64
C PRO A 59 4.70 -1.19 -0.36
N GLY A 60 5.70 -0.43 0.02
CA GLY A 60 7.03 -0.95 0.29
C GLY A 60 7.75 -0.23 1.40
N SER A 61 8.68 -0.93 2.02
CA SER A 61 9.61 -0.37 2.99
C SER A 61 11.06 -0.69 2.57
N GLY A 62 12.00 0.18 2.92
CA GLY A 62 13.42 -0.04 2.69
C GLY A 62 14.16 1.14 2.07
N SER A 63 15.46 0.98 1.90
CA SER A 63 16.32 2.00 1.30
C SER A 63 16.12 2.06 -0.21
N TYR A 64 15.34 3.00 -0.66
CA TYR A 64 15.25 3.34 -2.07
C TYR A 64 16.52 4.10 -2.48
N GLN A 65 17.46 3.44 -3.11
CA GLN A 65 18.62 4.13 -3.69
C GLN A 65 18.21 4.70 -5.05
N GLY A 66 18.41 6.00 -5.19
CA GLY A 66 17.88 6.84 -6.26
C GLY A 66 18.14 6.34 -7.69
N THR A 67 17.27 6.83 -8.61
CA THR A 67 17.33 6.68 -10.08
C THR A 67 17.35 5.25 -10.63
N GLY A 68 16.17 4.62 -10.67
CA GLY A 68 15.88 3.60 -11.69
C GLY A 68 16.22 2.15 -11.41
N SER A 69 16.84 1.81 -10.29
CA SER A 69 17.04 0.41 -9.91
C SER A 69 16.10 -0.01 -8.78
N VAL A 70 15.28 -1.01 -9.04
CA VAL A 70 14.31 -1.59 -8.09
C VAL A 70 14.99 -2.47 -7.03
N SER A 71 16.29 -2.32 -6.83
CA SER A 71 17.06 -3.10 -5.88
C SER A 71 16.84 -2.59 -4.45
N GLY A 72 16.17 -3.38 -3.64
CA GLY A 72 16.03 -3.15 -2.21
C GLY A 72 14.65 -2.75 -1.68
N VAL A 73 13.61 -2.73 -2.54
CA VAL A 73 12.23 -2.56 -2.06
C VAL A 73 11.70 -3.91 -1.59
N HIS A 74 11.37 -4.01 -0.33
CA HIS A 74 10.63 -5.14 0.19
C HIS A 74 9.13 -4.83 0.05
N PRO A 75 8.41 -5.50 -0.87
CA PRO A 75 6.97 -5.30 -0.99
C PRO A 75 6.27 -5.71 0.30
N LEU A 76 5.42 -4.83 0.80
CA LEU A 76 4.51 -5.13 1.91
C LEU A 76 3.22 -5.76 1.34
N SER A 77 2.45 -6.43 2.19
CA SER A 77 1.14 -6.94 1.80
C SER A 77 0.17 -5.81 1.45
N GLY A 78 -0.77 -6.05 0.54
CA GLY A 78 -1.84 -5.11 0.25
C GLY A 78 -1.68 -4.32 -1.05
N SER A 79 -1.12 -4.93 -2.11
CA SER A 79 -1.12 -4.29 -3.44
C SER A 79 -2.55 -4.04 -3.94
N SER A 80 -2.77 -2.88 -4.55
CA SER A 80 -4.02 -2.51 -5.20
C SER A 80 -3.79 -2.19 -6.67
N THR A 81 -4.86 -2.27 -7.46
CA THR A 81 -4.81 -2.02 -8.90
C THR A 81 -5.95 -1.11 -9.31
N VAL A 82 -5.63 -0.06 -10.06
CA VAL A 82 -6.58 0.90 -10.60
C VAL A 82 -6.30 1.13 -12.08
N ILE A 83 -7.32 1.57 -12.83
CA ILE A 83 -7.19 1.90 -14.25
C ILE A 83 -7.36 3.41 -14.41
N SER A 84 -6.51 4.03 -15.25
CA SER A 84 -6.61 5.46 -15.55
C SER A 84 -7.90 5.78 -16.31
N GLY A 85 -8.59 6.84 -15.89
CA GLY A 85 -9.82 7.33 -16.50
C GLY A 85 -9.60 8.05 -17.83
N MET A 86 -10.68 8.55 -18.44
CA MET A 86 -10.64 9.26 -19.72
C MET A 86 -9.80 10.53 -19.70
N ASP A 87 -9.66 11.15 -18.54
CA ASP A 87 -8.84 12.33 -18.28
C ASP A 87 -7.42 11.98 -17.77
N GLY A 88 -7.06 10.70 -17.83
CA GLY A 88 -5.80 10.14 -17.34
C GLY A 88 -5.71 10.06 -15.82
N ASN A 89 -6.70 10.54 -15.06
CA ASN A 89 -6.65 10.55 -13.62
C ASN A 89 -6.86 9.15 -13.03
N PHE A 90 -6.19 8.90 -11.91
CA PHE A 90 -6.41 7.73 -11.07
C PHE A 90 -6.37 8.12 -9.59
N SER A 91 -7.04 7.37 -8.77
CA SER A 91 -6.99 7.52 -7.31
C SER A 91 -7.31 6.18 -6.67
N GLU A 92 -6.46 5.77 -5.75
CA GLU A 92 -6.57 4.49 -5.07
C GLU A 92 -6.08 4.61 -3.63
N THR A 93 -6.63 3.77 -2.74
CA THR A 93 -6.17 3.67 -1.36
C THR A 93 -5.50 2.33 -1.16
N ILE A 94 -4.23 2.36 -0.77
CA ILE A 94 -3.49 1.16 -0.40
C ILE A 94 -3.47 0.99 1.10
N TYR A 95 -3.42 -0.26 1.53
CA TYR A 95 -3.38 -0.65 2.93
C TYR A 95 -2.07 -1.38 3.20
N SER A 96 -1.46 -1.10 4.33
CA SER A 96 -0.30 -1.83 4.81
C SER A 96 -0.56 -2.31 6.23
N GLU A 97 -0.30 -3.58 6.49
CA GLU A 97 -0.40 -4.17 7.81
C GLU A 97 0.97 -4.18 8.48
N MET A 98 0.99 -3.96 9.77
CA MET A 98 2.17 -4.05 10.66
C MET A 98 3.23 -2.96 10.51
N MET A 99 3.35 -2.30 9.37
CA MET A 99 4.43 -1.34 9.14
C MET A 99 3.95 -0.16 8.31
N GLU A 100 4.31 1.04 8.72
CA GLU A 100 4.12 2.23 7.92
C GLU A 100 5.01 2.15 6.67
N PRO A 101 4.44 2.21 5.45
CA PRO A 101 5.25 2.16 4.25
C PRO A 101 5.98 3.48 4.04
N ASP A 102 7.25 3.42 3.61
CA ASP A 102 8.05 4.62 3.27
C ASP A 102 7.87 5.05 1.82
N GLY A 103 7.22 4.20 1.00
CA GLY A 103 6.99 4.49 -0.40
C GLY A 103 6.06 3.48 -1.07
N VAL A 104 5.84 3.69 -2.35
CA VAL A 104 5.05 2.81 -3.21
C VAL A 104 5.80 2.48 -4.48
N LEU A 105 5.77 1.23 -4.86
CA LEU A 105 6.15 0.77 -6.19
C LEU A 105 4.93 0.90 -7.09
N ILE A 106 5.07 1.65 -8.18
CA ILE A 106 4.03 1.89 -9.17
C ILE A 106 4.44 1.16 -10.45
N GLU A 107 3.64 0.20 -10.85
CA GLU A 107 3.82 -0.56 -12.09
C GLU A 107 2.68 -0.19 -13.05
N CYS A 108 3.01 0.38 -14.21
CA CYS A 108 2.06 0.77 -15.25
C CYS A 108 2.12 -0.23 -16.39
N LEU A 109 0.96 -0.71 -16.81
CA LEU A 109 0.81 -1.63 -17.91
C LEU A 109 -0.34 -1.17 -18.81
N ASP A 110 -0.08 -1.05 -20.09
CA ASP A 110 -1.11 -0.85 -21.10
C ASP A 110 -1.89 -2.15 -21.29
N ILE A 111 -3.19 -2.13 -21.01
CA ILE A 111 -4.05 -3.31 -21.10
C ILE A 111 -5.07 -3.22 -22.22
N ASP A 112 -5.26 -2.06 -22.82
CA ASP A 112 -6.18 -1.86 -23.95
C ASP A 112 -5.46 -1.81 -25.31
N GLY A 113 -4.13 -1.86 -25.30
CA GLY A 113 -3.27 -1.93 -26.46
C GLY A 113 -3.48 -0.72 -27.39
N ALA A 114 -3.50 -0.97 -28.70
CA ALA A 114 -3.55 0.08 -29.71
C ALA A 114 -4.82 0.95 -29.71
N ALA A 115 -5.83 0.65 -28.87
CA ALA A 115 -7.10 1.41 -28.85
C ALA A 115 -6.92 2.88 -28.45
N ASN A 116 -5.93 3.20 -27.62
CA ASN A 116 -5.61 4.55 -27.15
C ASN A 116 -4.13 4.92 -27.35
N GLY A 117 -3.41 4.21 -28.18
CA GLY A 117 -1.96 4.21 -28.31
C GLY A 117 -1.35 3.05 -27.55
N SER A 118 -0.28 2.45 -28.07
CA SER A 118 0.46 1.40 -27.38
C SER A 118 1.55 2.02 -26.54
N TYR A 119 1.62 1.70 -25.25
CA TYR A 119 2.58 2.29 -24.33
C TYR A 119 3.46 1.22 -23.70
N LEU A 120 4.74 1.54 -23.59
CA LEU A 120 5.71 0.67 -22.92
C LEU A 120 5.41 0.54 -21.43
N PRO A 121 5.55 -0.66 -20.86
CA PRO A 121 5.43 -0.84 -19.41
C PRO A 121 6.42 0.05 -18.67
N LYS A 122 5.95 0.68 -17.57
CA LYS A 122 6.78 1.55 -16.75
C LYS A 122 6.69 1.17 -15.28
N THR A 123 7.84 1.16 -14.63
CA THR A 123 7.94 0.96 -13.19
C THR A 123 8.59 2.18 -12.57
N GLN A 124 7.97 2.70 -11.52
CA GLN A 124 8.47 3.86 -10.79
C GLN A 124 8.31 3.65 -9.29
N ILE A 125 9.27 4.12 -8.52
CA ILE A 125 9.19 4.15 -7.06
C ILE A 125 8.87 5.58 -6.64
N PHE A 126 7.82 5.72 -5.84
CA PHE A 126 7.43 6.98 -5.26
C PHE A 126 7.62 6.90 -3.74
N ARG A 127 8.30 7.90 -3.16
CA ARG A 127 8.43 8.03 -1.71
C ARG A 127 7.31 8.88 -1.16
N TYR A 128 6.77 8.49 -0.03
CA TYR A 128 5.80 9.32 0.64
C TYR A 128 6.46 10.62 1.12
N GLY A 129 5.96 11.74 0.59
CA GLY A 129 6.05 13.04 1.20
C GLY A 129 4.67 13.41 1.71
N ASN A 130 4.46 14.66 2.12
CA ASN A 130 3.19 15.12 2.69
C ASN A 130 2.00 15.15 1.71
N THR A 131 2.17 14.82 0.45
CA THR A 131 1.10 14.72 -0.56
C THR A 131 1.45 13.65 -1.59
N ALA A 132 0.50 12.78 -1.85
CA ALA A 132 0.65 11.65 -2.75
C ALA A 132 0.02 11.91 -4.13
N ASP A 133 0.33 13.04 -4.74
CA ASP A 133 -0.02 13.29 -6.14
C ASP A 133 1.15 12.93 -7.05
N VAL A 134 0.92 11.99 -7.96
CA VAL A 134 1.94 11.42 -8.83
C VAL A 134 1.63 11.72 -10.29
N GLU A 135 2.61 12.26 -11.01
CA GLU A 135 2.54 12.37 -12.47
C GLU A 135 3.33 11.21 -13.11
N LEU A 136 2.64 10.41 -13.89
CA LEU A 136 3.21 9.28 -14.64
C LEU A 136 3.26 9.66 -16.12
N ARG A 137 4.48 9.75 -16.67
CA ARG A 137 4.69 9.96 -18.11
C ARG A 137 5.08 8.64 -18.76
N LEU A 138 4.27 8.19 -19.70
CA LEU A 138 4.49 6.96 -20.44
C LEU A 138 5.05 7.27 -21.84
N GLU A 139 5.89 6.38 -22.34
CA GLU A 139 6.45 6.44 -23.68
C GLU A 139 5.64 5.54 -24.60
N LEU A 140 5.35 6.02 -25.81
CA LEU A 140 4.72 5.22 -26.85
C LEU A 140 5.66 4.09 -27.27
N ASP A 141 5.09 2.92 -27.47
CA ASP A 141 5.74 1.82 -28.15
C ASP A 141 5.69 2.10 -29.66
N ASN A 142 6.85 2.38 -30.24
CA ASN A 142 6.99 2.74 -31.66
C ASN A 142 7.32 1.52 -32.52
N GLU A 143 6.84 0.32 -32.18
CA GLU A 143 6.93 -0.84 -33.05
C GLU A 143 6.05 -0.76 -34.30
#